data_cf2581ef17c01ea18768cc2d6e4e8059
#
_entry.id   cf2581ef17c01ea18768cc2d6e4e8059
#
_cell.length_a   1.000
_cell.length_b   1.000
_cell.length_c   1.000
_cell.angle_alpha   90.00
_cell.angle_beta   90.00
_cell.angle_gamma   90.00
#
_symmetry.space_group_name_H-M   'P 1'
#
loop_
_entity.id
_entity.type
_entity.pdbx_description
1 polymer ?
#
loop_
_entity_poly.entity_id
_entity_poly.type
_entity_poly.pdbx_seq_one_letter_code
_entity_poly.pdbx_strand_id
1 'polypeptide(L)'
;MAAQIRWYGKGDLMTDYPTLALNDGRQLPQLGFGTYKIDEGDAPEAVKTALDVGYWLVDTAAIYQNERGVGKGVGDWSDIFLQTKIWNESQGFERTKKAADKCLERLGRDHVDMLLIHWPCPEKDLFVETWKAFIELRGEGKAKSIGVSNFREQDLRRIIDETGVTPALNQIELHPTFQQRELRKLHEELGIVTQCWSPLGQGAGIENETIAAIAEETGQPASAVILRWHMQHRLCPIPKASSRDHIEANFAALKFTLTDDQMARIDALDDPEGRIGPDPGDFEG
;
A
#
# COMPACT_ATOMS: atom_id res chain seq x y z
N MET A 1 -0.89 26.32 -15.08
CA MET A 1 -0.16 26.99 -13.97
C MET A 1 0.38 25.88 -13.07
N ALA A 2 1.69 25.64 -13.09
CA ALA A 2 2.29 24.65 -12.22
C ALA A 2 2.29 25.19 -10.78
N ALA A 3 1.56 24.55 -9.89
CA ALA A 3 1.64 24.85 -8.48
C ALA A 3 3.03 24.46 -7.98
N GLN A 4 3.78 25.43 -7.48
CA GLN A 4 5.04 25.17 -6.80
C GLN A 4 4.74 24.48 -5.48
N ILE A 5 5.10 23.20 -5.36
CA ILE A 5 5.03 22.45 -4.11
C ILE A 5 6.01 23.10 -3.13
N ARG A 6 5.49 23.73 -2.08
CA ARG A 6 6.29 24.24 -0.97
C ARG A 6 6.54 23.12 0.03
N TRP A 7 7.78 22.80 0.26
CA TRP A 7 8.23 21.86 1.28
C TRP A 7 8.14 22.52 2.65
N TYR A 8 7.34 21.99 3.57
CA TYR A 8 7.21 22.50 4.92
C TYR A 8 7.79 21.51 5.93
N GLY A 9 8.66 22.05 6.82
CA GLY A 9 9.16 21.36 7.99
C GLY A 9 8.04 21.15 9.02
N LYS A 10 8.34 20.39 10.08
CA LYS A 10 7.44 20.06 11.21
C LYS A 10 6.48 21.20 11.53
N GLY A 11 5.21 21.07 11.19
CA GLY A 11 4.14 21.96 11.67
C GLY A 11 3.11 22.49 10.67
N ASP A 12 3.35 22.42 9.33
CA ASP A 12 2.39 22.89 8.33
C ASP A 12 2.15 21.83 7.23
N LEU A 13 1.41 20.88 7.55
CA LEU A 13 0.22 20.21 6.99
C LEU A 13 0.21 19.76 5.52
N MET A 14 -0.16 18.49 5.38
CA MET A 14 -0.78 17.71 4.29
C MET A 14 -1.64 18.45 3.23
N THR A 15 -1.69 19.77 3.18
CA THR A 15 -2.62 20.50 2.29
C THR A 15 -2.34 20.30 0.80
N ASP A 16 -1.13 19.85 0.42
CA ASP A 16 -0.74 19.65 -0.97
C ASP A 16 -0.28 18.20 -1.28
N TYR A 17 -0.28 17.28 -0.29
CA TYR A 17 0.03 15.88 -0.56
C TYR A 17 -1.18 15.19 -1.19
N PRO A 18 -1.04 14.52 -2.35
CA PRO A 18 -2.17 13.87 -2.97
C PRO A 18 -2.71 12.73 -2.08
N THR A 19 -4.02 12.70 -1.92
CA THR A 19 -4.72 11.70 -1.13
C THR A 19 -5.84 11.03 -1.91
N LEU A 20 -6.23 9.83 -1.49
CA LEU A 20 -7.41 9.11 -1.96
C LEU A 20 -8.43 9.04 -0.82
N ALA A 21 -9.68 9.36 -1.12
CA ALA A 21 -10.75 9.21 -0.16
C ALA A 21 -11.10 7.73 0.02
N LEU A 22 -11.06 7.25 1.26
CA LEU A 22 -11.56 5.93 1.65
C LEU A 22 -13.08 5.97 1.82
N ASN A 23 -13.75 4.83 1.69
CA ASN A 23 -15.20 4.71 1.83
C ASN A 23 -15.69 4.97 3.28
N ASP A 24 -14.80 5.00 4.25
CA ASP A 24 -15.08 5.36 5.65
C ASP A 24 -14.88 6.86 5.96
N GLY A 25 -14.59 7.66 4.93
CA GLY A 25 -14.43 9.12 5.01
C GLY A 25 -13.02 9.62 5.35
N ARG A 26 -12.05 8.73 5.56
CA ARG A 26 -10.66 9.09 5.81
C ARG A 26 -9.90 9.35 4.52
N GLN A 27 -8.73 9.99 4.64
CA GLN A 27 -7.84 10.26 3.52
C GLN A 27 -6.60 9.38 3.61
N LEU A 28 -6.31 8.62 2.54
CA LEU A 28 -5.12 7.80 2.39
C LEU A 28 -4.08 8.60 1.59
N PRO A 29 -2.84 8.82 2.09
CA PRO A 29 -1.77 9.37 1.26
C PRO A 29 -1.53 8.49 0.04
N GLN A 30 -1.48 9.11 -1.16
CA GLN A 30 -1.51 8.36 -2.43
C GLN A 30 -0.18 7.69 -2.79
N LEU A 31 0.92 8.02 -2.11
CA LEU A 31 2.22 7.35 -2.22
C LEU A 31 2.68 6.90 -0.84
N GLY A 32 3.00 5.63 -0.67
CA GLY A 32 3.48 5.09 0.60
C GLY A 32 4.91 4.56 0.51
N PHE A 33 5.49 4.31 1.68
CA PHE A 33 6.79 3.66 1.85
C PHE A 33 6.59 2.22 2.35
N GLY A 34 6.93 1.24 1.51
CA GLY A 34 6.88 -0.18 1.85
C GLY A 34 8.13 -0.64 2.59
N THR A 35 7.98 -1.54 3.57
CA THR A 35 9.09 -2.04 4.39
C THR A 35 9.39 -3.53 4.18
N TYR A 36 8.80 -4.18 3.20
CA TYR A 36 9.08 -5.58 2.89
C TYR A 36 10.56 -5.81 2.56
N LYS A 37 11.19 -6.84 3.15
CA LYS A 37 12.63 -7.14 3.03
C LYS A 37 13.56 -6.01 3.53
N ILE A 38 13.11 -5.21 4.48
CA ILE A 38 13.99 -4.37 5.30
C ILE A 38 14.14 -5.08 6.65
N ASP A 39 15.37 -5.35 7.06
CA ASP A 39 15.64 -6.01 8.33
C ASP A 39 15.23 -5.13 9.52
N GLU A 40 14.87 -5.74 10.65
CA GLU A 40 14.41 -5.00 11.84
C GLU A 40 15.43 -3.95 12.31
N GLY A 41 16.73 -4.27 12.18
CA GLY A 41 17.82 -3.35 12.56
C GLY A 41 17.92 -2.12 11.67
N ASP A 42 17.60 -2.25 10.37
CA ASP A 42 17.71 -1.18 9.37
C ASP A 42 16.40 -0.39 9.24
N ALA A 43 15.28 -0.96 9.65
CA ALA A 43 13.96 -0.35 9.51
C ALA A 43 13.84 1.04 10.16
N PRO A 44 14.42 1.32 11.35
CA PRO A 44 14.33 2.64 11.96
C PRO A 44 14.92 3.75 11.08
N GLU A 45 16.10 3.53 10.50
CA GLU A 45 16.79 4.53 9.67
C GLU A 45 16.09 4.69 8.31
N ALA A 46 15.67 3.57 7.69
CA ALA A 46 14.95 3.60 6.43
C ALA A 46 13.62 4.36 6.54
N VAL A 47 12.83 4.08 7.58
CA VAL A 47 11.55 4.77 7.84
C VAL A 47 11.79 6.24 8.14
N LYS A 48 12.74 6.56 9.02
CA LYS A 48 13.08 7.96 9.32
C LYS A 48 13.49 8.72 8.06
N THR A 49 14.33 8.12 7.21
CA THR A 49 14.73 8.71 5.94
C THR A 49 13.53 8.97 5.03
N ALA A 50 12.58 8.02 4.93
CA ALA A 50 11.37 8.21 4.15
C ALA A 50 10.52 9.37 4.68
N LEU A 51 10.34 9.47 6.01
CA LEU A 51 9.61 10.58 6.63
C LEU A 51 10.32 11.92 6.43
N ASP A 52 11.64 11.96 6.54
CA ASP A 52 12.44 13.17 6.30
C ASP A 52 12.39 13.63 4.83
N VAL A 53 12.23 12.71 3.88
CA VAL A 53 12.01 13.00 2.45
C VAL A 53 10.60 13.53 2.19
N GLY A 54 9.62 13.16 3.03
CA GLY A 54 8.25 13.66 2.95
C GLY A 54 7.17 12.60 2.72
N TYR A 55 7.46 11.32 2.91
CA TYR A 55 6.40 10.29 2.90
C TYR A 55 5.48 10.43 4.11
N TRP A 56 4.19 10.19 3.91
CA TRP A 56 3.15 10.26 4.94
C TRP A 56 2.44 8.94 5.21
N LEU A 57 2.78 7.88 4.47
CA LEU A 57 2.25 6.53 4.64
C LEU A 57 3.41 5.56 4.77
N VAL A 58 3.37 4.72 5.81
CA VAL A 58 4.32 3.61 6.04
C VAL A 58 3.55 2.31 6.10
N ASP A 59 3.91 1.36 5.22
CA ASP A 59 3.33 0.02 5.15
C ASP A 59 4.31 -1.03 5.67
N THR A 60 3.83 -1.83 6.62
CA THR A 60 4.54 -3.01 7.14
C THR A 60 3.60 -4.21 7.24
N ALA A 61 4.04 -5.30 7.86
CA ALA A 61 3.23 -6.48 8.16
C ALA A 61 3.87 -7.33 9.27
N ALA A 62 3.05 -8.10 10.00
CA ALA A 62 3.51 -8.99 11.04
C ALA A 62 4.60 -9.98 10.55
N ILE A 63 4.43 -10.55 9.34
CA ILE A 63 5.35 -11.53 8.75
C ILE A 63 6.70 -10.92 8.36
N TYR A 64 6.81 -9.60 8.19
CA TYR A 64 8.07 -8.95 7.83
C TYR A 64 9.06 -8.93 9.00
N GLN A 65 8.58 -9.19 10.22
CA GLN A 65 9.39 -9.26 11.45
C GLN A 65 10.16 -7.97 11.74
N ASN A 66 9.68 -6.82 11.23
CA ASN A 66 10.33 -5.52 11.37
C ASN A 66 9.45 -4.44 12.01
N GLU A 67 8.26 -4.81 12.52
CA GLU A 67 7.32 -3.84 13.10
C GLU A 67 7.92 -3.02 14.28
N ARG A 68 8.80 -3.63 15.12
CA ARG A 68 9.50 -2.89 16.18
C ARG A 68 10.44 -1.83 15.63
N GLY A 69 11.16 -2.17 14.56
CA GLY A 69 12.04 -1.23 13.86
C GLY A 69 11.24 -0.12 13.18
N VAL A 70 10.14 -0.47 12.53
CA VAL A 70 9.22 0.51 11.91
C VAL A 70 8.65 1.46 12.97
N GLY A 71 8.15 0.94 14.09
CA GLY A 71 7.63 1.75 15.20
C GLY A 71 8.67 2.73 15.75
N LYS A 72 9.93 2.29 15.91
CA LYS A 72 11.04 3.17 16.31
C LYS A 72 11.33 4.25 15.26
N GLY A 73 11.30 3.91 13.97
CA GLY A 73 11.53 4.85 12.88
C GLY A 73 10.43 5.91 12.77
N VAL A 74 9.18 5.52 12.99
CA VAL A 74 8.05 6.46 13.06
C VAL A 74 8.15 7.35 14.31
N GLY A 75 8.66 6.83 15.44
CA GLY A 75 8.91 7.61 16.65
C GLY A 75 7.66 8.39 17.10
N ASP A 76 7.83 9.69 17.40
CA ASP A 76 6.75 10.55 17.89
C ASP A 76 5.92 11.24 16.78
N TRP A 77 6.06 10.81 15.52
CA TRP A 77 5.22 11.33 14.44
C TRP A 77 3.79 10.83 14.59
N SER A 78 2.87 11.73 15.01
CA SER A 78 1.46 11.42 15.26
C SER A 78 0.60 11.38 13.99
N ASP A 79 1.03 12.08 12.94
CA ASP A 79 0.21 12.34 11.75
C ASP A 79 0.53 11.39 10.59
N ILE A 80 1.46 10.44 10.80
CA ILE A 80 1.80 9.44 9.81
C ILE A 80 0.68 8.40 9.69
N PHE A 81 0.25 8.13 8.47
CA PHE A 81 -0.65 7.03 8.17
C PHE A 81 0.12 5.71 8.28
N LEU A 82 -0.04 5.01 9.39
CA LEU A 82 0.65 3.75 9.68
C LEU A 82 -0.25 2.56 9.38
N GLN A 83 0.26 1.63 8.58
CA GLN A 83 -0.46 0.45 8.11
C GLN A 83 0.31 -0.82 8.45
N THR A 84 -0.40 -1.86 8.94
CA THR A 84 0.15 -3.21 9.12
C THR A 84 -0.85 -4.29 8.71
N LYS A 85 -0.40 -5.55 8.67
CA LYS A 85 -1.19 -6.68 8.18
C LYS A 85 -1.09 -7.87 9.14
N ILE A 86 -2.23 -8.53 9.36
CA ILE A 86 -2.30 -9.80 10.10
C ILE A 86 -1.93 -10.94 9.17
N TRP A 87 -0.97 -11.77 9.62
CA TRP A 87 -0.50 -12.90 8.85
C TRP A 87 -1.44 -14.12 8.93
N ASN A 88 -1.36 -14.97 7.92
CA ASN A 88 -2.26 -16.09 7.63
C ASN A 88 -2.46 -17.11 8.78
N GLU A 89 -1.44 -17.35 9.60
CA GLU A 89 -1.52 -18.24 10.77
C GLU A 89 -2.42 -17.69 11.88
N SER A 90 -2.64 -16.38 11.88
CA SER A 90 -3.42 -15.69 12.91
C SER A 90 -4.87 -15.43 12.48
N GLN A 91 -5.33 -16.00 11.38
CA GLN A 91 -6.71 -15.88 10.94
C GLN A 91 -7.70 -16.58 11.89
N GLY A 92 -8.95 -16.14 11.89
CA GLY A 92 -10.02 -16.51 12.80
C GLY A 92 -10.19 -15.48 13.92
N PHE A 93 -11.41 -15.33 14.42
CA PHE A 93 -11.84 -14.20 15.24
C PHE A 93 -10.91 -13.91 16.44
N GLU A 94 -10.80 -14.86 17.38
CA GLU A 94 -10.00 -14.66 18.60
C GLU A 94 -8.49 -14.56 18.35
N ARG A 95 -7.98 -15.34 17.38
CA ARG A 95 -6.55 -15.28 17.03
C ARG A 95 -6.17 -13.96 16.41
N THR A 96 -7.03 -13.43 15.55
CA THR A 96 -6.85 -12.13 14.91
C THR A 96 -6.78 -11.00 15.92
N LYS A 97 -7.68 -10.97 16.91
CA LYS A 97 -7.66 -9.96 17.97
C LYS A 97 -6.35 -9.97 18.75
N LYS A 98 -5.91 -11.16 19.18
CA LYS A 98 -4.61 -11.32 19.87
C LYS A 98 -3.42 -10.93 19.00
N ALA A 99 -3.48 -11.21 17.69
CA ALA A 99 -2.41 -10.84 16.76
C ALA A 99 -2.36 -9.32 16.54
N ALA A 100 -3.51 -8.65 16.46
CA ALA A 100 -3.60 -7.21 16.37
C ALA A 100 -2.97 -6.53 17.59
N ASP A 101 -3.28 -6.98 18.81
CA ASP A 101 -2.66 -6.47 20.04
C ASP A 101 -1.12 -6.62 20.01
N LYS A 102 -0.61 -7.75 19.51
CA LYS A 102 0.84 -7.95 19.35
C LYS A 102 1.46 -7.05 18.28
N CYS A 103 0.75 -6.77 17.18
CA CYS A 103 1.22 -5.80 16.17
C CYS A 103 1.34 -4.40 16.80
N LEU A 104 0.32 -3.95 17.51
CA LEU A 104 0.32 -2.66 18.22
C LEU A 104 1.45 -2.58 19.24
N GLU A 105 1.67 -3.64 20.04
CA GLU A 105 2.78 -3.72 20.98
C GLU A 105 4.14 -3.58 20.28
N ARG A 106 4.36 -4.30 19.16
CA ARG A 106 5.62 -4.23 18.40
C ARG A 106 5.83 -2.85 17.77
N LEU A 107 4.76 -2.25 17.24
CA LEU A 107 4.79 -0.90 16.68
C LEU A 107 4.92 0.20 17.75
N GLY A 108 4.68 -0.11 19.03
CA GLY A 108 4.66 0.86 20.11
C GLY A 108 3.52 1.87 19.95
N ARG A 109 2.34 1.41 19.52
CA ARG A 109 1.16 2.24 19.23
C ARG A 109 -0.08 1.68 19.89
N ASP A 110 -1.04 2.56 20.23
CA ASP A 110 -2.35 2.16 20.73
C ASP A 110 -3.31 1.81 19.57
N HIS A 111 -3.03 2.29 18.37
CA HIS A 111 -3.81 2.04 17.18
C HIS A 111 -2.94 2.16 15.92
N VAL A 112 -3.47 1.63 14.80
CA VAL A 112 -2.96 1.89 13.44
C VAL A 112 -4.02 2.61 12.61
N ASP A 113 -3.61 3.31 11.56
CA ASP A 113 -4.54 3.99 10.64
C ASP A 113 -5.23 3.00 9.72
N MET A 114 -4.53 1.91 9.33
CA MET A 114 -5.08 0.84 8.51
C MET A 114 -4.58 -0.51 9.00
N LEU A 115 -5.51 -1.46 9.18
CA LEU A 115 -5.21 -2.86 9.45
C LEU A 115 -5.70 -3.72 8.28
N LEU A 116 -4.85 -4.60 7.75
CA LEU A 116 -5.17 -5.46 6.61
C LEU A 116 -5.14 -6.95 6.96
N ILE A 117 -6.04 -7.74 6.38
CA ILE A 117 -5.85 -9.18 6.22
C ILE A 117 -4.82 -9.37 5.10
N HIS A 118 -3.72 -10.10 5.36
CA HIS A 118 -2.60 -10.17 4.42
C HIS A 118 -2.93 -10.99 3.17
N TRP A 119 -3.60 -12.14 3.32
CA TRP A 119 -4.08 -13.01 2.24
C TRP A 119 -5.43 -13.62 2.60
N PRO A 120 -6.28 -13.97 1.63
CA PRO A 120 -7.57 -14.60 1.91
C PRO A 120 -7.43 -16.03 2.46
N CYS A 121 -6.43 -16.81 2.00
CA CYS A 121 -6.25 -18.22 2.34
C CYS A 121 -7.56 -19.01 2.22
N PRO A 122 -8.09 -19.18 1.00
CA PRO A 122 -9.46 -19.67 0.80
C PRO A 122 -9.69 -21.09 1.31
N GLU A 123 -8.67 -21.95 1.29
CA GLU A 123 -8.78 -23.33 1.80
C GLU A 123 -8.96 -23.39 3.33
N LYS A 124 -8.40 -22.40 4.06
CA LYS A 124 -8.59 -22.29 5.52
C LYS A 124 -10.00 -21.83 5.88
N ASP A 125 -10.67 -21.14 4.98
CA ASP A 125 -12.04 -20.61 5.17
C ASP A 125 -12.24 -19.80 6.47
N LEU A 126 -11.23 -19.00 6.84
CA LEU A 126 -11.22 -18.21 8.08
C LEU A 126 -11.26 -16.70 7.86
N PHE A 127 -11.17 -16.23 6.63
CA PHE A 127 -11.08 -14.79 6.34
C PHE A 127 -12.35 -14.00 6.69
N VAL A 128 -13.52 -14.63 6.66
CA VAL A 128 -14.79 -13.99 7.10
C VAL A 128 -14.78 -13.75 8.61
N GLU A 129 -14.37 -14.75 9.40
CA GLU A 129 -14.24 -14.59 10.85
C GLU A 129 -13.13 -13.60 11.21
N THR A 130 -12.06 -13.58 10.44
CA THR A 130 -11.00 -12.56 10.55
C THR A 130 -11.54 -11.16 10.26
N TRP A 131 -12.39 -11.03 9.23
CA TRP A 131 -13.02 -9.76 8.89
C TRP A 131 -13.99 -9.26 9.98
N LYS A 132 -14.77 -10.16 10.57
CA LYS A 132 -15.62 -9.83 11.74
C LYS A 132 -14.79 -9.32 12.92
N ALA A 133 -13.61 -9.93 13.19
CA ALA A 133 -12.69 -9.44 14.20
C ALA A 133 -12.15 -8.03 13.87
N PHE A 134 -11.87 -7.74 12.60
CA PHE A 134 -11.45 -6.41 12.16
C PHE A 134 -12.53 -5.34 12.38
N ILE A 135 -13.79 -5.68 12.11
CA ILE A 135 -14.92 -4.78 12.38
C ILE A 135 -14.99 -4.44 13.87
N GLU A 136 -14.78 -5.42 14.75
CA GLU A 136 -14.75 -5.19 16.21
C GLU A 136 -13.51 -4.35 16.61
N LEU A 137 -12.32 -4.68 16.13
CA LEU A 137 -11.09 -3.92 16.38
C LEU A 137 -11.20 -2.45 15.95
N ARG A 138 -11.90 -2.19 14.83
CA ARG A 138 -12.23 -0.82 14.42
C ARG A 138 -13.18 -0.14 15.42
N GLY A 139 -14.19 -0.86 15.90
CA GLY A 139 -15.10 -0.38 16.93
C GLY A 139 -14.41 -0.10 18.28
N GLU A 140 -13.39 -0.89 18.62
CA GLU A 140 -12.53 -0.69 19.80
C GLU A 140 -11.52 0.48 19.60
N GLY A 141 -11.39 1.03 18.40
CA GLY A 141 -10.44 2.10 18.08
C GLY A 141 -9.00 1.65 17.86
N LYS A 142 -8.73 0.34 17.80
CA LYS A 142 -7.39 -0.23 17.55
C LYS A 142 -6.93 -0.12 16.09
N ALA A 143 -7.88 -0.01 15.17
CA ALA A 143 -7.66 0.34 13.77
C ALA A 143 -8.64 1.43 13.37
N LYS A 144 -8.16 2.50 12.75
CA LYS A 144 -9.04 3.59 12.29
C LYS A 144 -9.80 3.19 11.02
N SER A 145 -9.12 2.52 10.10
CA SER A 145 -9.67 1.90 8.88
C SER A 145 -9.29 0.44 8.82
N ILE A 146 -10.11 -0.35 8.12
CA ILE A 146 -9.85 -1.78 7.90
C ILE A 146 -9.93 -2.10 6.42
N GLY A 147 -9.07 -2.98 5.98
CA GLY A 147 -8.98 -3.40 4.58
C GLY A 147 -8.45 -4.82 4.44
N VAL A 148 -8.17 -5.19 3.23
CA VAL A 148 -7.68 -6.53 2.89
C VAL A 148 -6.48 -6.44 1.94
N SER A 149 -5.80 -7.54 1.74
CA SER A 149 -4.74 -7.66 0.74
C SER A 149 -4.90 -8.97 -0.02
N ASN A 150 -4.70 -8.92 -1.36
CA ASN A 150 -4.77 -10.06 -2.26
C ASN A 150 -6.16 -10.73 -2.37
N PHE A 151 -7.24 -10.03 -2.03
CA PHE A 151 -8.59 -10.54 -2.16
C PHE A 151 -9.06 -10.46 -3.61
N ARG A 152 -9.58 -11.57 -4.13
CA ARG A 152 -10.22 -11.67 -5.44
C ARG A 152 -11.68 -11.20 -5.35
N GLU A 153 -12.35 -11.05 -6.48
CA GLU A 153 -13.78 -10.68 -6.53
C GLU A 153 -14.65 -11.53 -5.60
N GLN A 154 -14.55 -12.85 -5.68
CA GLN A 154 -15.35 -13.77 -4.86
C GLN A 154 -15.11 -13.60 -3.36
N ASP A 155 -13.86 -13.34 -2.96
CA ASP A 155 -13.47 -13.16 -1.56
C ASP A 155 -14.02 -11.83 -1.02
N LEU A 156 -13.94 -10.75 -1.82
CA LEU A 156 -14.52 -9.44 -1.50
C LEU A 156 -16.03 -9.51 -1.36
N ARG A 157 -16.72 -10.08 -2.35
CA ARG A 157 -18.19 -10.21 -2.31
C ARG A 157 -18.63 -10.99 -1.09
N ARG A 158 -17.94 -12.08 -0.77
CA ARG A 158 -18.30 -12.92 0.38
C ARG A 158 -18.19 -12.17 1.71
N ILE A 159 -17.10 -11.45 1.98
CA ILE A 159 -16.99 -10.68 3.24
C ILE A 159 -18.02 -9.55 3.31
N ILE A 160 -18.35 -8.92 2.18
CA ILE A 160 -19.36 -7.87 2.12
C ILE A 160 -20.76 -8.46 2.36
N ASP A 161 -21.11 -9.53 1.67
CA ASP A 161 -22.45 -10.15 1.77
C ASP A 161 -22.71 -10.71 3.18
N GLU A 162 -21.68 -11.32 3.80
CA GLU A 162 -21.85 -11.93 5.13
C GLU A 162 -21.77 -10.91 6.30
N THR A 163 -21.21 -9.71 6.09
CA THR A 163 -21.00 -8.77 7.19
C THR A 163 -21.63 -7.39 6.97
N GLY A 164 -22.01 -7.07 5.75
CA GLY A 164 -22.50 -5.74 5.38
C GLY A 164 -21.42 -4.64 5.41
N VAL A 165 -20.14 -5.00 5.59
CA VAL A 165 -19.04 -4.03 5.69
C VAL A 165 -18.08 -4.20 4.53
N THR A 166 -17.94 -3.14 3.73
CA THR A 166 -17.00 -3.09 2.60
C THR A 166 -15.60 -2.71 3.09
N PRO A 167 -14.54 -3.41 2.66
CA PRO A 167 -13.16 -2.99 2.93
C PRO A 167 -12.88 -1.58 2.40
N ALA A 168 -12.14 -0.77 3.15
CA ALA A 168 -11.75 0.56 2.70
C ALA A 168 -10.67 0.48 1.60
N LEU A 169 -9.87 -0.59 1.59
CA LEU A 169 -8.74 -0.78 0.72
C LEU A 169 -8.52 -2.25 0.43
N ASN A 170 -8.11 -2.58 -0.81
CA ASN A 170 -7.52 -3.87 -1.17
C ASN A 170 -6.12 -3.64 -1.74
N GLN A 171 -5.10 -4.19 -1.05
CA GLN A 171 -3.70 -4.09 -1.48
C GLN A 171 -3.35 -5.31 -2.35
N ILE A 172 -3.05 -5.09 -3.63
CA ILE A 172 -2.83 -6.15 -4.61
C ILE A 172 -1.49 -6.00 -5.32
N GLU A 173 -0.99 -7.09 -5.93
CA GLU A 173 0.08 -6.97 -6.92
C GLU A 173 -0.40 -6.12 -8.08
N LEU A 174 0.34 -5.05 -8.39
CA LEU A 174 0.04 -4.25 -9.56
C LEU A 174 1.28 -3.47 -10.01
N HIS A 175 1.62 -3.62 -11.27
CA HIS A 175 2.72 -2.93 -11.94
C HIS A 175 2.39 -2.79 -13.44
N PRO A 176 3.16 -2.03 -14.25
CA PRO A 176 2.84 -1.79 -15.66
C PRO A 176 2.59 -3.03 -16.51
N THR A 177 3.26 -4.14 -16.21
CA THR A 177 3.11 -5.43 -16.93
C THR A 177 2.09 -6.37 -16.29
N PHE A 178 1.40 -5.97 -15.24
CA PHE A 178 0.29 -6.72 -14.62
C PHE A 178 -0.69 -5.74 -13.96
N GLN A 179 -1.65 -5.23 -14.74
CA GLN A 179 -2.46 -4.08 -14.35
C GLN A 179 -3.78 -4.44 -13.67
N GLN A 180 -4.20 -5.69 -13.65
CA GLN A 180 -5.41 -6.21 -13.01
C GLN A 180 -6.66 -5.33 -13.27
N ARG A 181 -6.93 -4.99 -14.52
CA ARG A 181 -7.96 -4.00 -14.92
C ARG A 181 -9.36 -4.37 -14.42
N GLU A 182 -9.72 -5.65 -14.51
CA GLU A 182 -11.04 -6.13 -14.08
C GLU A 182 -11.21 -5.99 -12.56
N LEU A 183 -10.19 -6.36 -11.79
CA LEU A 183 -10.24 -6.21 -10.34
C LEU A 183 -10.25 -4.75 -9.90
N ARG A 184 -9.51 -3.88 -10.59
CA ARG A 184 -9.54 -2.42 -10.36
C ARG A 184 -10.93 -1.83 -10.63
N LYS A 185 -11.58 -2.26 -11.72
CA LYS A 185 -12.95 -1.84 -12.04
C LYS A 185 -13.93 -2.26 -10.95
N LEU A 186 -13.83 -3.50 -10.46
CA LEU A 186 -14.63 -3.97 -9.34
C LEU A 186 -14.38 -3.12 -8.07
N HIS A 187 -13.13 -2.78 -7.77
CA HIS A 187 -12.80 -1.92 -6.64
C HIS A 187 -13.47 -0.56 -6.75
N GLU A 188 -13.44 0.06 -7.94
CA GLU A 188 -14.12 1.34 -8.18
C GLU A 188 -15.63 1.22 -7.98
N GLU A 189 -16.28 0.18 -8.51
CA GLU A 189 -17.71 -0.11 -8.33
C GLU A 189 -18.11 -0.29 -6.87
N LEU A 190 -17.23 -0.91 -6.06
CA LEU A 190 -17.46 -1.16 -4.63
C LEU A 190 -17.01 0.00 -3.72
N GLY A 191 -16.37 1.03 -4.28
CA GLY A 191 -15.78 2.12 -3.50
C GLY A 191 -14.57 1.71 -2.67
N ILE A 192 -13.81 0.72 -3.14
CA ILE A 192 -12.58 0.20 -2.51
C ILE A 192 -11.36 0.88 -3.14
N VAL A 193 -10.45 1.41 -2.34
CA VAL A 193 -9.19 1.95 -2.87
C VAL A 193 -8.24 0.80 -3.23
N THR A 194 -7.65 0.88 -4.43
CA THR A 194 -6.59 -0.06 -4.85
C THR A 194 -5.23 0.45 -4.39
N GLN A 195 -4.55 -0.31 -3.54
CA GLN A 195 -3.16 -0.09 -3.17
C GLN A 195 -2.29 -1.16 -3.86
N CYS A 196 -1.07 -0.76 -4.28
CA CYS A 196 -0.24 -1.60 -5.15
C CYS A 196 1.05 -2.02 -4.45
N TRP A 197 1.20 -3.32 -4.17
CA TRP A 197 2.49 -3.88 -3.78
C TRP A 197 3.31 -4.29 -5.02
N SER A 198 4.64 -4.34 -4.88
CA SER A 198 5.60 -4.50 -5.98
C SER A 198 5.37 -3.55 -7.17
N PRO A 199 5.09 -2.25 -6.95
CA PRO A 199 4.68 -1.35 -8.04
C PRO A 199 5.73 -1.19 -9.14
N LEU A 200 6.99 -1.50 -8.84
CA LEU A 200 8.12 -1.45 -9.78
C LEU A 200 8.42 -2.81 -10.45
N GLY A 201 7.52 -3.81 -10.31
CA GLY A 201 7.73 -5.15 -10.89
C GLY A 201 8.99 -5.84 -10.38
N GLN A 202 9.36 -5.67 -9.12
CA GLN A 202 10.61 -6.16 -8.52
C GLN A 202 11.89 -5.72 -9.28
N GLY A 203 11.83 -4.60 -9.99
CA GLY A 203 12.94 -4.04 -10.77
C GLY A 203 12.78 -4.22 -12.29
N ALA A 204 12.11 -5.26 -12.75
CA ALA A 204 11.90 -5.51 -14.19
C ALA A 204 11.18 -4.35 -14.90
N GLY A 205 10.27 -3.66 -14.22
CA GLY A 205 9.60 -2.49 -14.77
C GLY A 205 10.56 -1.32 -15.06
N ILE A 206 11.63 -1.18 -14.28
CA ILE A 206 12.63 -0.11 -14.45
C ILE A 206 13.48 -0.33 -15.72
N GLU A 207 13.74 -1.59 -16.09
CA GLU A 207 14.54 -1.99 -17.25
C GLU A 207 13.72 -2.02 -18.54
N ASN A 208 12.41 -1.81 -18.50
CA ASN A 208 11.55 -1.83 -19.67
C ASN A 208 11.87 -0.67 -20.62
N GLU A 209 12.05 -0.95 -21.89
CA GLU A 209 12.44 0.04 -22.93
C GLU A 209 11.45 1.21 -23.05
N THR A 210 10.14 0.96 -22.94
CA THR A 210 9.11 1.99 -22.97
C THR A 210 9.24 2.93 -21.76
N ILE A 211 9.45 2.37 -20.57
CA ILE A 211 9.65 3.15 -19.34
C ILE A 211 10.96 3.94 -19.43
N ALA A 212 12.05 3.35 -19.92
CA ALA A 212 13.32 4.04 -20.09
C ALA A 212 13.22 5.21 -21.06
N ALA A 213 12.53 5.05 -22.20
CA ALA A 213 12.27 6.14 -23.15
C ALA A 213 11.47 7.28 -22.51
N ILE A 214 10.42 6.98 -21.75
CA ILE A 214 9.61 7.99 -21.06
C ILE A 214 10.44 8.68 -19.95
N ALA A 215 11.31 7.96 -19.28
CA ALA A 215 12.23 8.53 -18.29
C ALA A 215 13.19 9.54 -18.92
N GLU A 216 13.72 9.25 -20.12
CA GLU A 216 14.55 10.15 -20.90
C GLU A 216 13.75 11.39 -21.36
N GLU A 217 12.55 11.19 -21.93
CA GLU A 217 11.66 12.27 -22.37
C GLU A 217 11.31 13.26 -21.24
N THR A 218 11.08 12.74 -20.04
CA THR A 218 10.66 13.54 -18.89
C THR A 218 11.81 14.06 -18.03
N GLY A 219 13.03 13.53 -18.20
CA GLY A 219 14.17 13.79 -17.34
C GLY A 219 13.97 13.29 -15.91
N GLN A 220 13.08 12.28 -15.70
CA GLN A 220 12.75 11.76 -14.40
C GLN A 220 13.28 10.32 -14.22
N PRO A 221 13.54 9.87 -12.97
CA PRO A 221 13.90 8.47 -12.74
C PRO A 221 12.81 7.52 -13.26
N ALA A 222 13.21 6.38 -13.85
CA ALA A 222 12.28 5.36 -14.34
C ALA A 222 11.30 4.87 -13.26
N SER A 223 11.77 4.75 -12.00
CA SER A 223 10.91 4.42 -10.87
C SER A 223 9.84 5.49 -10.62
N ALA A 224 10.19 6.77 -10.73
CA ALA A 224 9.23 7.86 -10.58
C ALA A 224 8.20 7.86 -11.72
N VAL A 225 8.59 7.53 -12.95
CA VAL A 225 7.67 7.38 -14.10
C VAL A 225 6.61 6.32 -13.80
N ILE A 226 7.04 5.13 -13.38
CA ILE A 226 6.12 4.04 -13.03
C ILE A 226 5.18 4.46 -11.89
N LEU A 227 5.71 5.05 -10.81
CA LEU A 227 4.91 5.45 -9.67
C LEU A 227 3.94 6.59 -10.03
N ARG A 228 4.35 7.53 -10.89
CA ARG A 228 3.46 8.59 -11.39
C ARG A 228 2.32 8.02 -12.22
N TRP A 229 2.59 7.01 -13.05
CA TRP A 229 1.56 6.29 -13.80
C TRP A 229 0.51 5.67 -12.85
N HIS A 230 0.93 4.98 -11.79
CA HIS A 230 0.00 4.48 -10.77
C HIS A 230 -0.87 5.60 -10.19
N MET A 231 -0.25 6.70 -9.80
CA MET A 231 -0.96 7.81 -9.18
C MET A 231 -1.96 8.47 -10.13
N GLN A 232 -1.65 8.61 -11.42
CA GLN A 232 -2.58 9.15 -12.42
C GLN A 232 -3.77 8.21 -12.68
N HIS A 233 -3.60 6.91 -12.47
CA HIS A 233 -4.69 5.94 -12.41
C HIS A 233 -5.43 5.90 -11.06
N ARG A 234 -5.19 6.87 -10.17
CA ARG A 234 -5.80 6.93 -8.83
C ARG A 234 -5.49 5.69 -7.97
N LEU A 235 -4.33 5.09 -8.16
CA LEU A 235 -3.80 3.99 -7.38
C LEU A 235 -2.86 4.52 -6.28
N CYS A 236 -2.64 3.72 -5.23
CA CYS A 236 -1.73 4.02 -4.14
C CYS A 236 -0.51 3.06 -4.17
N PRO A 237 0.57 3.37 -4.90
CA PRO A 237 1.77 2.53 -4.88
C PRO A 237 2.54 2.66 -3.57
N ILE A 238 3.11 1.52 -3.11
CA ILE A 238 3.94 1.42 -1.91
C ILE A 238 5.32 0.82 -2.24
N PRO A 239 6.17 1.55 -3.00
CA PRO A 239 7.51 1.08 -3.31
C PRO A 239 8.35 0.89 -2.04
N LYS A 240 9.19 -0.17 -2.03
CA LYS A 240 10.25 -0.37 -1.05
C LYS A 240 11.56 0.21 -1.57
N ALA A 241 12.27 0.90 -0.71
CA ALA A 241 13.64 1.33 -0.95
C ALA A 241 14.45 1.29 0.34
N SER A 242 15.76 1.02 0.25
CA SER A 242 16.64 0.93 1.42
C SER A 242 17.74 1.99 1.43
N SER A 243 17.95 2.73 0.33
CA SER A 243 18.88 3.85 0.26
C SER A 243 18.14 5.18 0.11
N ARG A 244 18.71 6.26 0.64
CA ARG A 244 18.18 7.62 0.50
C ARG A 244 17.94 7.99 -0.97
N ASP A 245 18.90 7.69 -1.85
CA ASP A 245 18.81 8.02 -3.27
C ASP A 245 17.60 7.36 -3.94
N HIS A 246 17.33 6.09 -3.63
CA HIS A 246 16.15 5.39 -4.16
C HIS A 246 14.85 5.90 -3.52
N ILE A 247 14.85 6.26 -2.23
CA ILE A 247 13.69 6.86 -1.55
C ILE A 247 13.34 8.20 -2.21
N GLU A 248 14.32 9.05 -2.45
CA GLU A 248 14.15 10.36 -3.12
C GLU A 248 13.76 10.20 -4.60
N ALA A 249 14.35 9.23 -5.32
CA ALA A 249 13.99 8.92 -6.70
C ALA A 249 12.52 8.49 -6.83
N ASN A 250 12.06 7.62 -5.94
CA ASN A 250 10.64 7.21 -5.91
C ASN A 250 9.71 8.39 -5.56
N PHE A 251 10.13 9.24 -4.62
CA PHE A 251 9.35 10.41 -4.20
C PHE A 251 9.22 11.46 -5.30
N ALA A 252 10.12 11.49 -6.27
CA ALA A 252 10.04 12.38 -7.43
C ALA A 252 8.73 12.19 -8.25
N ALA A 253 8.03 11.05 -8.11
CA ALA A 253 6.72 10.81 -8.72
C ALA A 253 5.67 11.89 -8.38
N LEU A 254 5.84 12.60 -7.27
CA LEU A 254 4.95 13.70 -6.86
C LEU A 254 5.21 15.01 -7.62
N LYS A 255 6.32 15.13 -8.35
CA LYS A 255 6.84 16.42 -8.85
C LYS A 255 6.53 16.70 -10.32
N PHE A 256 5.95 15.77 -11.05
CA PHE A 256 5.66 15.91 -12.49
C PHE A 256 4.35 15.20 -12.88
N THR A 257 3.99 15.32 -14.13
CA THR A 257 2.80 14.65 -14.69
C THR A 257 3.17 14.03 -16.03
N LEU A 258 2.71 12.80 -16.27
CA LEU A 258 2.81 12.15 -17.58
C LEU A 258 1.72 12.68 -18.52
N THR A 259 2.04 12.79 -19.80
CA THR A 259 1.06 13.09 -20.85
C THR A 259 0.16 11.88 -21.10
N ASP A 260 -0.99 12.12 -21.77
CA ASP A 260 -1.91 11.04 -22.15
C ASP A 260 -1.23 9.99 -23.06
N ASP A 261 -0.33 10.43 -23.97
CA ASP A 261 0.46 9.51 -24.80
C ASP A 261 1.40 8.63 -23.96
N GLN A 262 2.13 9.23 -23.01
CA GLN A 262 3.01 8.48 -22.13
C GLN A 262 2.23 7.49 -21.24
N MET A 263 1.06 7.90 -20.73
CA MET A 263 0.15 7.02 -20.01
C MET A 263 -0.29 5.83 -20.88
N ALA A 264 -0.76 6.11 -22.11
CA ALA A 264 -1.21 5.07 -23.04
C ALA A 264 -0.09 4.08 -23.42
N ARG A 265 1.15 4.55 -23.59
CA ARG A 265 2.31 3.70 -23.86
C ARG A 265 2.60 2.76 -22.68
N ILE A 266 2.45 3.21 -21.43
CA ILE A 266 2.60 2.36 -20.26
C ILE A 266 1.41 1.41 -20.13
N ASP A 267 0.19 1.88 -20.40
CA ASP A 267 -1.03 1.05 -20.39
C ASP A 267 -0.96 -0.12 -21.39
N ALA A 268 -0.23 0.07 -22.49
CA ALA A 268 -0.02 -0.97 -23.51
C ALA A 268 0.93 -2.11 -23.05
N LEU A 269 1.60 -1.96 -21.92
CA LEU A 269 2.50 -2.99 -21.36
C LEU A 269 1.77 -4.10 -20.61
N ASP A 270 0.43 -3.99 -20.44
CA ASP A 270 -0.36 -4.95 -19.67
C ASP A 270 -0.25 -6.38 -20.24
N ASP A 271 0.08 -7.32 -19.37
CA ASP A 271 0.11 -8.76 -19.66
C ASP A 271 -0.70 -9.50 -18.59
N PRO A 272 -1.82 -10.14 -18.95
CA PRO A 272 -2.61 -10.92 -17.98
C PRO A 272 -1.83 -12.04 -17.28
N GLU A 273 -0.75 -12.54 -17.90
CA GLU A 273 0.15 -13.56 -17.36
C GLU A 273 1.37 -12.96 -16.64
N GLY A 274 1.41 -11.63 -16.50
CA GLY A 274 2.52 -10.88 -15.92
C GLY A 274 2.66 -10.95 -14.41
N ARG A 275 1.90 -11.79 -13.71
CA ARG A 275 1.99 -12.02 -12.26
C ARG A 275 3.39 -12.48 -11.85
N ILE A 276 3.93 -11.87 -10.80
CA ILE A 276 5.26 -12.20 -10.23
C ILE A 276 5.10 -12.92 -8.88
N GLY A 277 4.10 -12.54 -8.10
CA GLY A 277 3.83 -13.13 -6.80
C GLY A 277 2.93 -14.35 -6.86
N PRO A 278 2.63 -14.97 -5.70
CA PRO A 278 1.72 -16.11 -5.62
C PRO A 278 0.30 -15.77 -6.09
N ASP A 279 -0.41 -16.77 -6.63
CA ASP A 279 -1.84 -16.63 -6.91
C ASP A 279 -2.64 -16.62 -5.59
N PRO A 280 -3.47 -15.60 -5.35
CA PRO A 280 -4.30 -15.55 -4.15
C PRO A 280 -5.29 -16.71 -4.00
N GLY A 281 -5.57 -17.40 -5.09
CA GLY A 281 -6.47 -18.56 -5.09
C GLY A 281 -5.87 -19.80 -4.44
N ASP A 282 -4.54 -19.92 -4.51
CA ASP A 282 -3.82 -21.14 -4.11
C ASP A 282 -2.86 -20.88 -2.93
N PHE A 283 -2.64 -19.62 -2.55
CA PHE A 283 -1.65 -19.26 -1.54
C PHE A 283 -2.22 -19.37 -0.12
N GLU A 284 -1.61 -20.25 0.68
CA GLU A 284 -2.01 -20.48 2.08
C GLU A 284 -0.98 -20.00 3.13
N GLY A 285 0.22 -19.58 2.68
CA GLY A 285 1.30 -19.06 3.55
C GLY A 285 2.45 -20.00 3.78
#